data_e3c1a67bdfbbd61953a32e413d51e0b4
#
_entry.id   e3c1a67bdfbbd61953a32e413d51e0b4
#
_cell.length_a   1.000
_cell.length_b   1.000
_cell.length_c   1.000
_cell.angle_alpha   90.00
_cell.angle_beta   90.00
_cell.angle_gamma   90.00
#
_symmetry.space_group_name_H-M   'P 1'
#
loop_
_entity.id
_entity.type
_entity.pdbx_description
1 polymer ?
#
loop_
_entity_poly.entity_id
_entity_poly.type
_entity_poly.pdbx_seq_one_letter_code
_entity_poly.pdbx_strand_id
1 'polypeptide(L)'
;MDLSLATIVLWAVPVVFAITLHEAAHGYVARRFGDQTAYMLGRVTLNPLKHIDPIGTIAIPGFLIAMSVLTKAPLFIFGWAKPVPVQFANLRNPKRDMLWVAGAGPFANFLMAVGWAFLLKSAAPGGLIDSGGLFEMAKAGIDVNLVLMALNLLPILPLDGGRVAQSLLPGPLAYRYSRLEPYGFMVVIFLLVTGVLNYLMLPVLRVGEYAIRLLLGPG
;
A
#
# COMPACT_ATOMS: atom_id res chain seq x y z
N MET A 1 7.97 -13.57 17.12
CA MET A 1 8.86 -12.56 16.50
C MET A 1 9.41 -11.71 17.64
N ASP A 2 10.71 -11.79 17.90
CA ASP A 2 11.31 -10.97 18.94
C ASP A 2 11.32 -9.52 18.49
N LEU A 3 10.70 -8.63 19.27
CA LEU A 3 10.65 -7.18 19.04
C LEU A 3 12.02 -6.55 19.35
N SER A 4 13.06 -6.98 18.65
CA SER A 4 14.36 -6.32 18.76
C SER A 4 14.36 -5.02 17.93
N LEU A 5 15.20 -4.06 18.32
CA LEU A 5 15.37 -2.82 17.56
C LEU A 5 15.74 -3.11 16.09
N ALA A 6 16.55 -4.14 15.87
CA ALA A 6 16.91 -4.57 14.51
C ALA A 6 15.69 -5.02 13.71
N THR A 7 14.81 -5.84 14.29
CA THR A 7 13.56 -6.28 13.64
C THR A 7 12.66 -5.09 13.30
N ILE A 8 12.53 -4.12 14.22
CA ILE A 8 11.73 -2.91 13.96
C ILE A 8 12.28 -2.14 12.76
N VAL A 9 13.60 -1.91 12.69
CA VAL A 9 14.23 -1.19 11.57
C VAL A 9 14.07 -1.94 10.27
N LEU A 10 14.26 -3.28 10.26
CA LEU A 10 14.12 -4.12 9.07
C LEU A 10 12.73 -4.02 8.42
N TRP A 11 11.67 -3.84 9.23
CA TRP A 11 10.30 -3.67 8.72
C TRP A 11 9.92 -2.22 8.48
N ALA A 12 10.36 -1.28 9.34
CA ALA A 12 9.99 0.13 9.23
C ALA A 12 10.47 0.77 7.93
N VAL A 13 11.69 0.45 7.48
CA VAL A 13 12.24 1.02 6.25
C VAL A 13 11.40 0.64 5.03
N PRO A 14 11.13 -0.65 4.73
CA PRO A 14 10.27 -1.03 3.62
C PRO A 14 8.85 -0.44 3.71
N VAL A 15 8.23 -0.44 4.90
CA VAL A 15 6.88 0.11 5.11
C VAL A 15 6.84 1.60 4.78
N VAL A 16 7.79 2.38 5.30
CA VAL A 16 7.86 3.83 5.07
C VAL A 16 8.05 4.14 3.59
N PHE A 17 8.93 3.42 2.90
CA PHE A 17 9.12 3.57 1.46
C PHE A 17 7.88 3.17 0.68
N ALA A 18 7.26 2.03 1.02
CA ALA A 18 6.08 1.51 0.35
C ALA A 18 4.94 2.52 0.37
N ILE A 19 4.62 3.07 1.54
CA ILE A 19 3.55 4.06 1.71
C ILE A 19 3.91 5.37 1.02
N THR A 20 5.13 5.87 1.21
CA THR A 20 5.56 7.18 0.67
C THR A 20 5.48 7.21 -0.86
N LEU A 21 6.02 6.18 -1.51
CA LEU A 21 6.04 6.10 -2.97
C LEU A 21 4.65 5.82 -3.55
N HIS A 22 3.84 5.02 -2.86
CA HIS A 22 2.44 4.80 -3.21
C HIS A 22 1.66 6.11 -3.25
N GLU A 23 1.70 6.89 -2.18
CA GLU A 23 1.01 8.18 -2.07
C GLU A 23 1.56 9.20 -3.06
N ALA A 24 2.90 9.27 -3.21
CA ALA A 24 3.52 10.17 -4.17
C ALA A 24 3.12 9.85 -5.62
N ALA A 25 2.94 8.57 -5.95
CA ALA A 25 2.50 8.12 -7.28
C ALA A 25 1.10 8.63 -7.62
N HIS A 26 0.14 8.53 -6.69
CA HIS A 26 -1.18 9.12 -6.87
C HIS A 26 -1.11 10.61 -7.18
N GLY A 27 -0.38 11.36 -6.37
CA GLY A 27 -0.24 12.81 -6.56
C GLY A 27 0.46 13.19 -7.85
N TYR A 28 1.49 12.44 -8.26
CA TYR A 28 2.21 12.66 -9.50
C TYR A 28 1.31 12.43 -10.72
N VAL A 29 0.57 11.32 -10.73
CA VAL A 29 -0.35 10.98 -11.82
C VAL A 29 -1.54 11.93 -11.87
N ALA A 30 -2.12 12.30 -10.72
CA ALA A 30 -3.18 13.31 -10.64
C ALA A 30 -2.75 14.65 -11.25
N ARG A 31 -1.55 15.13 -10.88
CA ARG A 31 -0.95 16.33 -11.46
C ARG A 31 -0.82 16.24 -12.98
N ARG A 32 -0.39 15.09 -13.51
CA ARG A 32 -0.23 14.86 -14.96
C ARG A 32 -1.56 14.94 -15.70
N PHE A 33 -2.65 14.58 -15.03
CA PHE A 33 -4.02 14.64 -15.54
C PHE A 33 -4.78 15.94 -15.21
N GLY A 34 -4.13 16.93 -14.62
CA GLY A 34 -4.65 18.30 -14.41
C GLY A 34 -4.95 18.68 -12.97
N ASP A 35 -5.06 17.71 -12.06
CA ASP A 35 -5.25 18.02 -10.64
C ASP A 35 -3.94 18.39 -9.96
N GLN A 36 -3.74 19.66 -9.69
CA GLN A 36 -2.55 20.17 -9.01
C GLN A 36 -2.71 20.27 -7.48
N THR A 37 -3.84 19.82 -6.91
CA THR A 37 -4.16 19.99 -5.49
C THR A 37 -3.06 19.44 -4.59
N ALA A 38 -2.68 18.19 -4.79
CA ALA A 38 -1.62 17.52 -4.02
C ALA A 38 -0.25 18.22 -4.18
N TYR A 39 0.06 18.66 -5.39
CA TYR A 39 1.31 19.36 -5.68
C TYR A 39 1.40 20.71 -4.95
N MET A 40 0.36 21.53 -5.04
CA MET A 40 0.29 22.84 -4.37
C MET A 40 0.36 22.73 -2.84
N LEU A 41 -0.13 21.62 -2.28
CA LEU A 41 -0.05 21.32 -0.85
C LEU A 41 1.32 20.69 -0.44
N GLY A 42 2.28 20.55 -1.37
CA GLY A 42 3.57 19.94 -1.12
C GLY A 42 3.50 18.46 -0.71
N ARG A 43 2.43 17.74 -1.19
CA ARG A 43 2.18 16.33 -0.87
C ARG A 43 2.74 15.38 -1.93
N VAL A 44 3.16 15.88 -3.09
CA VAL A 44 3.88 15.10 -4.12
C VAL A 44 5.36 15.13 -3.78
N THR A 45 5.75 14.28 -2.85
CA THR A 45 7.12 14.27 -2.28
C THR A 45 7.51 12.88 -1.80
N LEU A 46 8.80 12.59 -1.83
CA LEU A 46 9.39 11.38 -1.25
C LEU A 46 9.75 11.55 0.24
N ASN A 47 9.44 12.70 0.84
CA ASN A 47 9.63 12.92 2.28
C ASN A 47 8.53 12.20 3.07
N PRO A 48 8.84 11.11 3.79
CA PRO A 48 7.86 10.31 4.51
C PRO A 48 7.11 11.09 5.60
N LEU A 49 7.74 12.11 6.19
CA LEU A 49 7.10 12.93 7.23
C LEU A 49 5.85 13.65 6.75
N LYS A 50 5.74 13.91 5.43
CA LYS A 50 4.55 14.50 4.83
C LYS A 50 3.36 13.52 4.71
N HIS A 51 3.61 12.23 4.82
CA HIS A 51 2.62 11.16 4.72
C HIS A 51 2.27 10.54 6.08
N ILE A 52 2.89 11.02 7.18
CA ILE A 52 2.52 10.61 8.54
C ILE A 52 1.18 11.23 8.92
N ASP A 53 0.26 10.38 9.37
CA ASP A 53 -0.94 10.75 10.08
C ASP A 53 -0.72 10.51 11.59
N PRO A 54 -0.86 11.53 12.45
CA PRO A 54 -0.60 11.36 13.88
C PRO A 54 -1.44 10.26 14.55
N ILE A 55 -2.68 10.10 14.09
CA ILE A 55 -3.59 9.08 14.64
C ILE A 55 -3.35 7.73 13.97
N GLY A 56 -3.43 7.67 12.64
CA GLY A 56 -3.37 6.42 11.90
C GLY A 56 -1.99 5.79 11.83
N THR A 57 -0.92 6.61 11.77
CA THR A 57 0.44 6.10 11.61
C THR A 57 1.15 5.89 12.97
N ILE A 58 0.77 6.64 14.02
CA ILE A 58 1.47 6.62 15.31
C ILE A 58 0.57 6.12 16.43
N ALA A 59 -0.57 6.80 16.69
CA ALA A 59 -1.36 6.55 17.89
C ALA A 59 -2.02 5.16 17.86
N ILE A 60 -2.64 4.77 16.76
CA ILE A 60 -3.32 3.46 16.65
C ILE A 60 -2.33 2.29 16.65
N PRO A 61 -1.27 2.24 15.85
CA PRO A 61 -0.27 1.19 15.96
C PRO A 61 0.35 1.10 17.36
N GLY A 62 0.70 2.25 17.94
CA GLY A 62 1.24 2.31 19.32
C GLY A 62 0.27 1.76 20.36
N PHE A 63 -1.00 2.10 20.27
CA PHE A 63 -2.04 1.55 21.16
C PHE A 63 -2.20 0.04 20.99
N LEU A 64 -2.23 -0.46 19.75
CA LEU A 64 -2.37 -1.90 19.47
C LEU A 64 -1.17 -2.70 19.99
N ILE A 65 0.05 -2.17 19.83
CA ILE A 65 1.26 -2.76 20.39
C ILE A 65 1.18 -2.79 21.94
N ALA A 66 0.82 -1.68 22.56
CA ALA A 66 0.69 -1.61 24.02
C ALA A 66 -0.36 -2.61 24.53
N MET A 67 -1.52 -2.70 23.87
CA MET A 67 -2.55 -3.67 24.21
C MET A 67 -2.08 -5.12 24.04
N SER A 68 -1.36 -5.43 22.96
CA SER A 68 -0.78 -6.77 22.76
C SER A 68 0.17 -7.15 23.90
N VAL A 69 1.05 -6.23 24.30
CA VAL A 69 1.98 -6.45 25.43
C VAL A 69 1.23 -6.65 26.75
N LEU A 70 0.23 -5.81 27.06
CA LEU A 70 -0.54 -5.87 28.30
C LEU A 70 -1.40 -7.14 28.40
N THR A 71 -2.04 -7.53 27.32
CA THR A 71 -2.99 -8.66 27.29
C THR A 71 -2.35 -9.99 26.92
N LYS A 72 -1.07 -9.98 26.51
CA LYS A 72 -0.36 -11.13 25.91
C LYS A 72 -1.10 -11.72 24.70
N ALA A 73 -1.94 -10.93 24.06
CA ALA A 73 -2.63 -11.30 22.81
C ALA A 73 -1.65 -11.31 21.64
N PRO A 74 -1.93 -12.05 20.58
CA PRO A 74 -1.14 -12.00 19.35
C PRO A 74 -1.00 -10.56 18.85
N LEU A 75 0.23 -10.19 18.44
CA LEU A 75 0.50 -8.85 17.92
C LEU A 75 -0.29 -8.62 16.64
N PHE A 76 -1.18 -7.64 16.68
CA PHE A 76 -1.92 -7.16 15.52
C PHE A 76 -1.56 -5.67 15.33
N ILE A 77 -1.01 -5.33 14.19
CA ILE A 77 -0.67 -3.94 13.84
C ILE A 77 -1.57 -3.50 12.69
N PHE A 78 -2.27 -2.41 12.92
CA PHE A 78 -3.10 -1.76 11.93
C PHE A 78 -2.88 -0.25 11.99
N GLY A 79 -2.93 0.40 10.83
CA GLY A 79 -2.80 1.85 10.74
C GLY A 79 -3.00 2.33 9.31
N TRP A 80 -2.98 3.65 9.13
CA TRP A 80 -3.06 4.29 7.81
C TRP A 80 -2.12 5.48 7.71
N ALA A 81 -1.76 5.83 6.50
CA ALA A 81 -1.03 7.04 6.20
C ALA A 81 -2.00 8.20 5.92
N LYS A 82 -1.49 9.42 5.99
CA LYS A 82 -2.22 10.60 5.55
C LYS A 82 -2.33 10.58 4.02
N PRO A 83 -3.54 10.39 3.45
CA PRO A 83 -3.69 10.21 2.01
C PRO A 83 -3.33 11.50 1.25
N VAL A 84 -2.83 11.33 0.03
CA VAL A 84 -2.63 12.43 -0.90
C VAL A 84 -3.99 12.88 -1.43
N PRO A 85 -4.36 14.17 -1.29
CA PRO A 85 -5.66 14.64 -1.73
C PRO A 85 -5.73 14.69 -3.26
N VAL A 86 -6.73 14.01 -3.82
CA VAL A 86 -7.05 14.03 -5.24
C VAL A 86 -8.46 14.57 -5.42
N GLN A 87 -8.57 15.67 -6.18
CA GLN A 87 -9.83 16.32 -6.48
C GLN A 87 -10.36 15.82 -7.83
N PHE A 88 -11.37 14.96 -7.79
CA PHE A 88 -11.97 14.36 -8.98
C PHE A 88 -12.40 15.40 -10.02
N ALA A 89 -12.96 16.53 -9.58
CA ALA A 89 -13.42 17.60 -10.47
C ALA A 89 -12.31 18.36 -11.19
N ASN A 90 -11.07 18.29 -10.71
CA ASN A 90 -9.92 18.97 -11.31
C ASN A 90 -9.24 18.14 -12.41
N LEU A 91 -9.59 16.87 -12.54
CA LEU A 91 -9.07 15.99 -13.58
C LEU A 91 -9.67 16.39 -14.94
N ARG A 92 -8.89 16.31 -16.03
CA ARG A 92 -9.35 16.67 -17.38
C ARG A 92 -10.50 15.80 -17.85
N ASN A 93 -10.42 14.49 -17.61
CA ASN A 93 -11.46 13.51 -17.89
C ASN A 93 -11.70 12.70 -16.62
N PRO A 94 -12.47 13.22 -15.64
CA PRO A 94 -12.49 12.74 -14.27
C PRO A 94 -12.63 11.23 -14.12
N LYS A 95 -13.56 10.62 -14.87
CA LYS A 95 -13.85 9.21 -14.79
C LYS A 95 -12.70 8.34 -15.36
N ARG A 96 -12.12 8.73 -16.49
CA ARG A 96 -11.03 8.01 -17.13
C ARG A 96 -9.71 8.22 -16.42
N ASP A 97 -9.45 9.46 -16.01
CA ASP A 97 -8.17 9.83 -15.41
C ASP A 97 -8.05 9.27 -13.99
N MET A 98 -9.19 9.19 -13.24
CA MET A 98 -9.21 8.58 -11.91
C MET A 98 -8.79 7.10 -11.94
N LEU A 99 -9.06 6.38 -13.03
CA LEU A 99 -8.62 4.99 -13.18
C LEU A 99 -7.09 4.88 -13.11
N TRP A 100 -6.39 5.79 -13.81
CA TRP A 100 -4.93 5.85 -13.79
C TRP A 100 -4.39 6.39 -12.48
N VAL A 101 -5.05 7.39 -11.91
CA VAL A 101 -4.66 7.95 -10.62
C VAL A 101 -4.76 6.88 -9.53
N ALA A 102 -5.90 6.19 -9.45
CA ALA A 102 -6.09 5.14 -8.45
C ALA A 102 -5.17 3.93 -8.69
N GLY A 103 -4.92 3.55 -9.95
CA GLY A 103 -4.00 2.47 -10.28
C GLY A 103 -2.53 2.78 -9.99
N ALA A 104 -2.15 4.06 -9.87
CA ALA A 104 -0.76 4.49 -9.73
C ALA A 104 -0.10 4.00 -8.43
N GLY A 105 -0.82 4.04 -7.30
CA GLY A 105 -0.33 3.57 -6.01
C GLY A 105 -0.01 2.08 -6.02
N PRO A 106 -0.97 1.19 -6.31
CA PRO A 106 -0.73 -0.24 -6.43
C PRO A 106 0.37 -0.59 -7.44
N PHE A 107 0.43 0.11 -8.57
CA PHE A 107 1.49 -0.08 -9.55
C PHE A 107 2.87 0.33 -9.01
N ALA A 108 2.97 1.42 -8.25
CA ALA A 108 4.20 1.81 -7.58
C ALA A 108 4.66 0.76 -6.56
N ASN A 109 3.73 0.19 -5.79
CA ASN A 109 4.04 -0.92 -4.89
C ASN A 109 4.57 -2.15 -5.65
N PHE A 110 3.97 -2.50 -6.78
CA PHE A 110 4.49 -3.60 -7.61
C PHE A 110 5.93 -3.34 -8.07
N LEU A 111 6.22 -2.14 -8.59
CA LEU A 111 7.58 -1.78 -9.02
C LEU A 111 8.58 -1.81 -7.85
N MET A 112 8.17 -1.37 -6.66
CA MET A 112 9.01 -1.48 -5.47
C MET A 112 9.24 -2.94 -5.05
N ALA A 113 8.22 -3.79 -5.10
CA ALA A 113 8.38 -5.22 -4.83
C ALA A 113 9.42 -5.86 -5.78
N VAL A 114 9.39 -5.49 -7.06
CA VAL A 114 10.41 -5.91 -8.05
C VAL A 114 11.80 -5.39 -7.65
N GLY A 115 11.92 -4.12 -7.27
CA GLY A 115 13.19 -3.54 -6.81
C GLY A 115 13.75 -4.25 -5.56
N TRP A 116 12.88 -4.52 -4.57
CA TRP A 116 13.25 -5.31 -3.40
C TRP A 116 13.68 -6.74 -3.75
N ALA A 117 13.07 -7.35 -4.75
CA ALA A 117 13.42 -8.70 -5.19
C ALA A 117 14.80 -8.73 -5.89
N PHE A 118 15.19 -7.69 -6.62
CA PHE A 118 16.56 -7.53 -7.10
C PHE A 118 17.56 -7.39 -5.94
N LEU A 119 17.19 -6.60 -4.92
CA LEU A 119 18.03 -6.47 -3.73
C LEU A 119 18.14 -7.80 -2.97
N LEU A 120 17.05 -8.56 -2.85
CA LEU A 120 17.04 -9.89 -2.24
C LEU A 120 18.05 -10.81 -2.92
N LYS A 121 18.02 -10.87 -4.25
CA LYS A 121 18.95 -11.70 -5.03
C LYS A 121 20.41 -11.27 -4.83
N SER A 122 20.65 -9.96 -4.74
CA SER A 122 22.00 -9.40 -4.53
C SER A 122 22.51 -9.61 -3.10
N ALA A 123 21.62 -9.64 -2.11
CA ALA A 123 21.96 -9.79 -0.69
C ALA A 123 21.96 -11.25 -0.22
N ALA A 124 21.55 -12.20 -1.07
CA ALA A 124 21.57 -13.63 -0.77
C ALA A 124 23.01 -14.14 -0.52
N PRO A 125 23.17 -15.25 0.23
CA PRO A 125 24.48 -15.90 0.43
C PRO A 125 25.18 -16.17 -0.90
N GLY A 126 26.41 -15.68 -1.06
CA GLY A 126 27.16 -15.75 -2.32
C GLY A 126 26.70 -14.76 -3.41
N GLY A 127 25.79 -13.85 -3.12
CA GLY A 127 25.39 -12.76 -3.99
C GLY A 127 26.38 -11.59 -3.97
N LEU A 128 26.10 -10.55 -4.74
CA LEU A 128 27.01 -9.40 -4.90
C LEU A 128 27.29 -8.64 -3.59
N ILE A 129 26.32 -8.60 -2.67
CA ILE A 129 26.41 -7.82 -1.41
C ILE A 129 26.63 -8.77 -0.22
N ASP A 130 26.09 -9.99 -0.26
CA ASP A 130 26.14 -11.02 0.79
C ASP A 130 25.92 -10.45 2.19
N SER A 131 24.69 -9.99 2.46
CA SER A 131 24.32 -9.37 3.72
C SER A 131 22.99 -9.91 4.25
N GLY A 132 23.04 -10.67 5.35
CA GLY A 132 21.85 -11.26 5.97
C GLY A 132 20.81 -10.21 6.41
N GLY A 133 21.24 -9.04 6.90
CA GLY A 133 20.33 -7.96 7.27
C GLY A 133 19.60 -7.36 6.07
N LEU A 134 20.31 -7.13 4.97
CA LEU A 134 19.69 -6.64 3.73
C LEU A 134 18.79 -7.69 3.09
N PHE A 135 19.15 -8.98 3.19
CA PHE A 135 18.33 -10.08 2.71
C PHE A 135 16.97 -10.12 3.42
N GLU A 136 16.95 -10.07 4.76
CA GLU A 136 15.71 -10.03 5.54
C GLU A 136 14.90 -8.75 5.29
N MET A 137 15.57 -7.59 5.16
CA MET A 137 14.90 -6.33 4.80
C MET A 137 14.27 -6.41 3.42
N ALA A 138 14.93 -7.01 2.45
CA ALA A 138 14.42 -7.16 1.10
C ALA A 138 13.20 -8.11 1.04
N LYS A 139 13.20 -9.18 1.83
CA LYS A 139 12.00 -10.04 2.00
C LYS A 139 10.84 -9.25 2.55
N ALA A 140 11.04 -8.52 3.66
CA ALA A 140 10.02 -7.64 4.22
C ALA A 140 9.52 -6.60 3.20
N GLY A 141 10.43 -6.07 2.38
CA GLY A 141 10.10 -5.13 1.31
C GLY A 141 9.20 -5.72 0.23
N ILE A 142 9.45 -6.94 -0.21
CA ILE A 142 8.59 -7.66 -1.15
C ILE A 142 7.21 -7.87 -0.53
N ASP A 143 7.16 -8.44 0.67
CA ASP A 143 5.92 -8.81 1.36
C ASP A 143 5.03 -7.58 1.58
N VAL A 144 5.59 -6.50 2.16
CA VAL A 144 4.85 -5.26 2.43
C VAL A 144 4.27 -4.67 1.15
N ASN A 145 5.06 -4.59 0.09
CA ASN A 145 4.60 -3.99 -1.15
C ASN A 145 3.54 -4.84 -1.87
N LEU A 146 3.69 -6.16 -1.89
CA LEU A 146 2.67 -7.05 -2.45
C LEU A 146 1.37 -7.02 -1.64
N VAL A 147 1.45 -6.98 -0.31
CA VAL A 147 0.27 -6.88 0.57
C VAL A 147 -0.44 -5.54 0.36
N LEU A 148 0.28 -4.42 0.32
CA LEU A 148 -0.31 -3.10 0.07
C LEU A 148 -0.94 -3.02 -1.33
N MET A 149 -0.28 -3.56 -2.35
CA MET A 149 -0.83 -3.66 -3.70
C MET A 149 -2.12 -4.48 -3.69
N ALA A 150 -2.11 -5.68 -3.10
CA ALA A 150 -3.25 -6.57 -3.12
C ALA A 150 -4.44 -6.00 -2.34
N LEU A 151 -4.20 -5.41 -1.16
CA LEU A 151 -5.22 -4.74 -0.37
C LEU A 151 -5.85 -3.59 -1.15
N ASN A 152 -5.02 -2.71 -1.72
CA ASN A 152 -5.51 -1.54 -2.44
C ASN A 152 -6.17 -1.86 -3.78
N LEU A 153 -5.94 -3.04 -4.36
CA LEU A 153 -6.66 -3.49 -5.56
C LEU A 153 -8.02 -4.12 -5.28
N LEU A 154 -8.40 -4.32 -4.01
CA LEU A 154 -9.74 -4.80 -3.69
C LEU A 154 -10.80 -3.78 -4.11
N PRO A 155 -11.92 -4.22 -4.74
CA PRO A 155 -12.98 -3.35 -5.19
C PRO A 155 -13.86 -2.87 -4.02
N ILE A 156 -13.27 -2.21 -3.03
CA ILE A 156 -13.94 -1.71 -1.82
C ILE A 156 -13.51 -0.26 -1.62
N LEU A 157 -14.45 0.70 -1.70
CA LEU A 157 -14.17 2.09 -1.33
C LEU A 157 -13.87 2.17 0.19
N PRO A 158 -12.93 3.00 0.67
CA PRO A 158 -12.19 4.01 -0.09
C PRO A 158 -10.88 3.54 -0.74
N LEU A 159 -10.59 2.23 -0.78
CA LEU A 159 -9.38 1.68 -1.40
C LEU A 159 -9.29 2.02 -2.89
N ASP A 160 -8.09 1.99 -3.45
CA ASP A 160 -7.83 2.34 -4.86
C ASP A 160 -8.61 1.47 -5.84
N GLY A 161 -8.67 0.16 -5.59
CA GLY A 161 -9.48 -0.77 -6.38
C GLY A 161 -10.96 -0.43 -6.38
N GLY A 162 -11.45 0.14 -5.27
CA GLY A 162 -12.80 0.72 -5.21
C GLY A 162 -12.96 1.94 -6.13
N ARG A 163 -11.96 2.83 -6.17
CA ARG A 163 -11.94 3.98 -7.10
C ARG A 163 -11.83 3.53 -8.57
N VAL A 164 -11.01 2.51 -8.84
CA VAL A 164 -10.92 1.88 -10.16
C VAL A 164 -12.28 1.31 -10.56
N ALA A 165 -12.91 0.50 -9.70
CA ALA A 165 -14.23 -0.08 -9.95
C ALA A 165 -15.28 1.02 -10.20
N GLN A 166 -15.32 2.06 -9.37
CA GLN A 166 -16.21 3.21 -9.55
C GLN A 166 -16.01 3.89 -10.92
N SER A 167 -14.76 4.01 -11.37
CA SER A 167 -14.43 4.62 -12.65
C SER A 167 -14.88 3.79 -13.86
N LEU A 168 -14.94 2.47 -13.72
CA LEU A 168 -15.38 1.55 -14.77
C LEU A 168 -16.91 1.44 -14.86
N LEU A 169 -17.64 1.67 -13.78
CA LEU A 169 -19.10 1.53 -13.73
C LEU A 169 -19.81 2.63 -14.53
N PRO A 170 -20.97 2.35 -15.18
CA PRO A 170 -21.85 3.37 -15.72
C PRO A 170 -22.28 4.39 -14.64
N GLY A 171 -22.53 5.64 -15.04
CA GLY A 171 -22.84 6.75 -14.12
C GLY A 171 -23.82 6.44 -12.99
N PRO A 172 -25.03 5.89 -13.27
CA PRO A 172 -25.99 5.55 -12.22
C PRO A 172 -25.49 4.51 -11.23
N LEU A 173 -24.73 3.49 -11.70
CA LEU A 173 -24.14 2.47 -10.85
C LEU A 173 -22.95 3.01 -10.06
N ALA A 174 -22.10 3.84 -10.68
CA ALA A 174 -20.99 4.51 -10.01
C ALA A 174 -21.49 5.39 -8.85
N TYR A 175 -22.61 6.09 -9.04
CA TYR A 175 -23.23 6.89 -7.98
C TYR A 175 -23.76 6.02 -6.83
N ARG A 176 -24.45 4.92 -7.14
CA ARG A 176 -24.92 3.98 -6.07
C ARG A 176 -23.74 3.36 -5.33
N TYR A 177 -22.69 2.99 -6.04
CA TYR A 177 -21.49 2.42 -5.47
C TYR A 177 -20.74 3.41 -4.56
N SER A 178 -20.64 4.69 -4.94
CA SER A 178 -20.01 5.72 -4.10
C SER A 178 -20.70 5.92 -2.75
N ARG A 179 -22.00 5.65 -2.65
CA ARG A 179 -22.73 5.73 -1.38
C ARG A 179 -22.31 4.69 -0.36
N LEU A 180 -21.59 3.64 -0.78
CA LEU A 180 -21.02 2.63 0.11
C LEU A 180 -19.72 3.08 0.77
N GLU A 181 -19.08 4.14 0.27
CA GLU A 181 -17.77 4.62 0.77
C GLU A 181 -17.70 4.82 2.29
N PRO A 182 -18.73 5.40 2.98
CA PRO A 182 -18.69 5.58 4.44
C PRO A 182 -18.59 4.25 5.22
N TYR A 183 -19.03 3.15 4.62
CA TYR A 183 -19.04 1.83 5.25
C TYR A 183 -17.80 1.00 4.88
N GLY A 184 -17.02 1.43 3.90
CA GLY A 184 -15.94 0.63 3.33
C GLY A 184 -14.87 0.25 4.34
N PHE A 185 -14.50 1.18 5.22
CA PHE A 185 -13.55 0.90 6.29
C PHE A 185 -14.05 -0.21 7.24
N MET A 186 -15.33 -0.16 7.62
CA MET A 186 -15.96 -1.20 8.46
C MET A 186 -15.98 -2.56 7.74
N VAL A 187 -16.23 -2.55 6.43
CA VAL A 187 -16.18 -3.77 5.60
C VAL A 187 -14.77 -4.36 5.59
N VAL A 188 -13.73 -3.55 5.41
CA VAL A 188 -12.33 -4.03 5.43
C VAL A 188 -11.99 -4.64 6.80
N ILE A 189 -12.35 -3.97 7.91
CA ILE A 189 -12.14 -4.51 9.27
C ILE A 189 -12.89 -5.82 9.47
N PHE A 190 -14.14 -5.90 9.04
CA PHE A 190 -14.94 -7.14 9.12
C PHE A 190 -14.27 -8.30 8.35
N LEU A 191 -13.85 -8.04 7.11
CA LEU A 191 -13.14 -9.03 6.28
C LEU A 191 -11.82 -9.48 6.91
N LEU A 192 -11.13 -8.55 7.57
CA LEU A 192 -9.87 -8.83 8.27
C LEU A 192 -10.10 -9.74 9.48
N VAL A 193 -11.05 -9.38 10.37
CA VAL A 193 -11.37 -10.15 11.59
C VAL A 193 -11.90 -11.54 11.26
N THR A 194 -12.68 -11.69 10.18
CA THR A 194 -13.19 -12.98 9.73
C THR A 194 -12.18 -13.82 8.96
N GLY A 195 -10.99 -13.26 8.63
CA GLY A 195 -9.97 -13.92 7.81
C GLY A 195 -10.30 -13.97 6.31
N VAL A 196 -11.48 -13.53 5.90
CA VAL A 196 -11.91 -13.52 4.47
C VAL A 196 -11.02 -12.62 3.63
N LEU A 197 -10.48 -11.54 4.21
CA LEU A 197 -9.57 -10.63 3.52
C LEU A 197 -8.40 -11.35 2.87
N ASN A 198 -7.79 -12.31 3.57
CA ASN A 198 -6.67 -13.08 3.06
C ASN A 198 -7.03 -13.88 1.80
N TYR A 199 -8.22 -14.49 1.77
CA TYR A 199 -8.69 -15.22 0.59
C TYR A 199 -8.91 -14.29 -0.62
N LEU A 200 -9.42 -13.08 -0.38
CA LEU A 200 -9.64 -12.10 -1.45
C LEU A 200 -8.33 -11.54 -2.01
N MET A 201 -7.32 -11.36 -1.17
CA MET A 201 -6.00 -10.87 -1.57
C MET A 201 -5.16 -11.94 -2.29
N LEU A 202 -5.35 -13.21 -1.96
CA LEU A 202 -4.51 -14.33 -2.40
C LEU A 202 -4.30 -14.41 -3.92
N PRO A 203 -5.32 -14.22 -4.79
CA PRO A 203 -5.10 -14.23 -6.24
C PRO A 203 -4.14 -13.15 -6.71
N VAL A 204 -4.27 -11.93 -6.17
CA VAL A 204 -3.41 -10.79 -6.53
C VAL A 204 -1.98 -11.03 -6.03
N LEU A 205 -1.81 -11.53 -4.81
CA LEU A 205 -0.50 -11.89 -4.25
C LEU A 205 0.20 -12.94 -5.12
N ARG A 206 -0.49 -14.01 -5.48
CA ARG A 206 0.07 -15.08 -6.35
C ARG A 206 0.49 -14.55 -7.73
N VAL A 207 -0.31 -13.68 -8.33
CA VAL A 207 0.04 -13.05 -9.61
C VAL A 207 1.28 -12.16 -9.46
N GLY A 208 1.35 -11.37 -8.39
CA GLY A 208 2.51 -10.51 -8.10
C GLY A 208 3.79 -11.32 -7.88
N GLU A 209 3.74 -12.37 -7.04
CA GLU A 209 4.85 -13.27 -6.80
C GLU A 209 5.31 -13.98 -8.09
N TYR A 210 4.36 -14.47 -8.87
CA TYR A 210 4.65 -15.13 -10.14
C TYR A 210 5.34 -14.18 -11.13
N ALA A 211 4.84 -12.94 -11.24
CA ALA A 211 5.46 -11.93 -12.10
C ALA A 211 6.90 -11.60 -11.65
N ILE A 212 7.15 -11.49 -10.34
CA ILE A 212 8.49 -11.28 -9.80
C ILE A 212 9.41 -12.46 -10.16
N ARG A 213 8.94 -13.70 -9.97
CA ARG A 213 9.71 -14.91 -10.33
C ARG A 213 10.05 -14.97 -11.82
N LEU A 214 9.13 -14.58 -12.70
CA LEU A 214 9.38 -14.50 -14.14
C LEU A 214 10.46 -13.47 -14.49
N LEU A 215 10.48 -12.33 -13.80
CA LEU A 215 11.43 -11.25 -14.05
C LEU A 215 12.85 -11.57 -13.53
N LEU A 216 12.95 -12.29 -12.42
CA LEU A 216 14.24 -12.57 -11.77
C LEU A 216 14.84 -13.94 -12.14
N GLY A 217 14.07 -14.79 -12.81
CA GLY A 217 14.42 -16.18 -13.05
C GLY A 217 14.22 -17.06 -11.82
N PRO A 218 14.34 -18.40 -11.98
CA PRO A 218 14.31 -19.31 -10.86
C PRO A 218 15.48 -18.99 -9.93
N GLY A 219 15.19 -18.79 -8.65
CA GLY A 219 16.17 -18.59 -7.58
C GLY A 219 16.86 -19.87 -7.21
#